data_18fc60b7f68c8175863bf63e5b143cb2
#
_entry.id   18fc60b7f68c8175863bf63e5b143cb2
#
_cell.length_a   1.000
_cell.length_b   1.000
_cell.length_c   1.000
_cell.angle_alpha   90.00
_cell.angle_beta   90.00
_cell.angle_gamma   90.00
#
_symmetry.space_group_name_H-M   'P 1'
#
loop_
_entity.id
_entity.type
_entity.pdbx_description
1 polymer ?
#
loop_
_entity_poly.entity_id
_entity_poly.type
_entity_poly.pdbx_seq_one_letter_code
_entity_poly.pdbx_strand_id
1 'polypeptide(L)'
;EGLRERYKIERDKRVRNDGPDQYREPTGRFAHLLEDPYTTIEERTPRTDETTVAIIGGGFAGLCTGARLKAAGIDDITIIESGGDFGGVWYWNRYPGAMCDTAAMVYLPLLEETNYFPSEKYVQGYEIHEHAKRIATTFDLYEGALFSTSVTEARWDENSKRWIIKTDRGDELKAQFLTMGTGPISKPKLPGINGIEGFKGHMFHTARWDYDYTGGDRTGQLMEGLSDKRVGIIGTGA
;
A
#
# COMPACT_ATOMS: atom_id res chain seq x y z
N GLU A 1 -33.07 19.72 -11.17
CA GLU A 1 -32.92 20.30 -9.81
C GLU A 1 -33.31 19.29 -8.72
N GLY A 2 -34.49 18.64 -8.82
CA GLY A 2 -34.97 17.70 -7.80
C GLY A 2 -34.09 16.48 -7.50
N LEU A 3 -33.37 15.93 -8.50
CA LEU A 3 -32.45 14.80 -8.30
C LEU A 3 -31.20 15.18 -7.48
N ARG A 4 -30.66 16.37 -7.72
CA ARG A 4 -29.49 16.87 -6.96
C ARG A 4 -29.85 17.14 -5.50
N GLU A 5 -31.03 17.72 -5.27
CA GLU A 5 -31.51 17.99 -3.90
C GLU A 5 -31.80 16.68 -3.17
N ARG A 6 -32.44 15.70 -3.81
CA ARG A 6 -32.66 14.38 -3.24
C ARG A 6 -31.34 13.67 -2.92
N TYR A 7 -30.35 13.74 -3.81
CA TYR A 7 -29.02 13.19 -3.53
C TYR A 7 -28.36 13.84 -2.32
N LYS A 8 -28.44 15.17 -2.21
CA LYS A 8 -27.91 15.91 -1.06
C LYS A 8 -28.57 15.49 0.24
N ILE A 9 -29.89 15.42 0.27
CA ILE A 9 -30.66 14.98 1.44
C ILE A 9 -30.26 13.56 1.86
N GLU A 10 -30.15 12.64 0.91
CA GLU A 10 -29.77 11.25 1.19
C GLU A 10 -28.29 11.12 1.63
N ARG A 11 -27.42 11.93 1.04
CA ARG A 11 -26.02 12.01 1.49
C ARG A 11 -25.91 12.52 2.92
N ASP A 12 -26.59 13.62 3.23
CA ASP A 12 -26.50 14.30 4.53
C ASP A 12 -27.02 13.43 5.69
N LYS A 13 -27.92 12.48 5.41
CA LYS A 13 -28.35 11.46 6.39
C LYS A 13 -27.22 10.49 6.77
N ARG A 14 -26.21 10.31 5.90
CA ARG A 14 -25.14 9.33 6.06
C ARG A 14 -23.80 9.95 6.45
N VAL A 15 -23.64 11.22 6.16
CA VAL A 15 -22.41 11.96 6.51
C VAL A 15 -22.40 12.19 8.02
N ARG A 16 -21.34 11.72 8.67
CA ARG A 16 -21.11 11.96 10.09
C ARG A 16 -20.46 13.33 10.28
N ASN A 17 -20.86 14.03 11.34
CA ASN A 17 -20.28 15.33 11.68
C ASN A 17 -18.84 15.27 12.18
N ASP A 18 -18.43 14.10 12.71
CA ASP A 18 -17.09 13.83 13.21
C ASP A 18 -16.08 13.50 12.09
N GLY A 19 -16.52 13.36 10.84
CA GLY A 19 -15.62 13.17 9.69
C GLY A 19 -14.53 12.11 9.92
N PRO A 20 -13.23 12.46 9.72
CA PRO A 20 -12.12 11.54 9.96
C PRO A 20 -11.96 11.07 11.40
N ASP A 21 -12.47 11.82 12.39
CA ASP A 21 -12.37 11.50 13.83
C ASP A 21 -13.20 10.26 14.21
N GLN A 22 -14.07 9.79 13.31
CA GLN A 22 -14.74 8.51 13.45
C GLN A 22 -13.77 7.30 13.40
N TYR A 23 -12.54 7.51 12.92
CA TYR A 23 -11.51 6.50 12.84
C TYR A 23 -10.42 6.75 13.87
N ARG A 24 -9.79 5.68 14.34
CA ARG A 24 -8.67 5.73 15.28
C ARG A 24 -7.41 5.15 14.62
N GLU A 25 -6.28 5.75 14.91
CA GLU A 25 -4.99 5.14 14.62
C GLU A 25 -4.80 3.90 15.49
N PRO A 26 -4.24 2.81 14.97
CA PRO A 26 -3.89 1.64 15.76
C PRO A 26 -2.82 2.00 16.78
N THR A 27 -3.17 2.02 18.06
CA THR A 27 -2.27 2.28 19.19
C THR A 27 -2.45 1.25 20.29
N GLY A 28 -1.55 1.21 21.28
CA GLY A 28 -1.62 0.28 22.40
C GLY A 28 -1.65 -1.18 21.91
N ARG A 29 -2.66 -1.94 22.31
CA ARG A 29 -2.80 -3.36 21.92
C ARG A 29 -2.93 -3.58 20.40
N PHE A 30 -3.22 -2.55 19.64
CA PHE A 30 -3.41 -2.60 18.18
C PHE A 30 -2.21 -2.10 17.39
N ALA A 31 -1.14 -1.65 18.05
CA ALA A 31 0.04 -1.10 17.39
C ALA A 31 0.66 -2.06 16.37
N HIS A 32 0.58 -3.38 16.63
CA HIS A 32 1.06 -4.44 15.74
C HIS A 32 0.41 -4.39 14.33
N LEU A 33 -0.77 -3.78 14.18
CA LEU A 33 -1.40 -3.60 12.87
C LEU A 33 -0.65 -2.62 11.96
N LEU A 34 0.25 -1.81 12.51
CA LEU A 34 1.11 -0.92 11.72
C LEU A 34 2.38 -1.62 11.23
N GLU A 35 2.70 -2.78 11.79
CA GLU A 35 3.86 -3.57 11.39
C GLU A 35 3.61 -4.29 10.06
N ASP A 36 4.71 -4.64 9.38
CA ASP A 36 4.66 -5.48 8.20
C ASP A 36 4.71 -6.95 8.60
N PRO A 37 3.61 -7.71 8.44
CA PRO A 37 3.58 -9.13 8.81
C PRO A 37 4.17 -10.05 7.72
N TYR A 38 4.52 -9.49 6.55
CA TYR A 38 4.88 -10.27 5.36
C TYR A 38 6.37 -10.37 5.12
N THR A 39 7.16 -9.49 5.75
CA THR A 39 8.60 -9.42 5.52
C THR A 39 9.33 -9.13 6.83
N THR A 40 10.37 -9.90 7.09
CA THR A 40 11.30 -9.61 8.20
C THR A 40 12.20 -8.45 7.80
N ILE A 41 12.30 -7.44 8.65
CA ILE A 41 13.16 -6.29 8.42
C ILE A 41 14.61 -6.71 8.65
N GLU A 42 15.41 -6.66 7.60
CA GLU A 42 16.85 -6.90 7.68
C GLU A 42 17.59 -5.62 8.11
N GLU A 43 18.59 -5.77 8.98
CA GLU A 43 19.47 -4.66 9.33
C GLU A 43 20.35 -4.26 8.13
N ARG A 44 20.50 -2.97 7.91
CA ARG A 44 21.39 -2.40 6.91
C ARG A 44 22.01 -1.10 7.39
N THR A 45 23.13 -0.75 6.82
CA THR A 45 23.76 0.56 7.03
C THR A 45 22.88 1.67 6.42
N PRO A 46 22.65 2.77 7.14
CA PRO A 46 21.99 3.95 6.57
C PRO A 46 22.69 4.47 5.33
N ARG A 47 21.91 4.89 4.34
CA ARG A 47 22.41 5.54 3.12
C ARG A 47 22.51 7.05 3.30
N THR A 48 23.61 7.65 2.81
CA THR A 48 23.87 9.10 2.89
C THR A 48 24.38 9.64 1.56
N ASP A 49 23.99 9.03 0.47
CA ASP A 49 24.42 9.32 -0.90
C ASP A 49 23.42 10.25 -1.63
N GLU A 50 23.76 10.57 -2.86
CA GLU A 50 22.92 11.35 -3.75
C GLU A 50 22.31 10.46 -4.83
N THR A 51 21.12 10.84 -5.30
CA THR A 51 20.42 10.21 -6.43
C THR A 51 19.82 11.31 -7.32
N THR A 52 19.68 11.03 -8.60
CA THR A 52 19.05 11.98 -9.52
C THR A 52 17.56 12.09 -9.22
N VAL A 53 16.87 10.97 -9.06
CA VAL A 53 15.43 10.96 -8.76
C VAL A 53 15.13 10.08 -7.55
N ALA A 54 14.48 10.65 -6.54
CA ALA A 54 13.89 9.90 -5.46
C ALA A 54 12.38 9.74 -5.70
N ILE A 55 11.89 8.53 -5.52
CA ILE A 55 10.47 8.17 -5.66
C ILE A 55 9.99 7.64 -4.30
N ILE A 56 8.99 8.28 -3.70
CA ILE A 56 8.39 7.80 -2.45
C ILE A 56 7.15 6.96 -2.78
N GLY A 57 7.22 5.67 -2.49
CA GLY A 57 6.18 4.67 -2.70
C GLY A 57 6.45 3.76 -3.89
N GLY A 58 6.40 2.46 -3.63
CA GLY A 58 6.64 1.35 -4.57
C GLY A 58 5.37 0.70 -5.12
N GLY A 59 4.24 1.42 -5.09
CA GLY A 59 3.02 1.02 -5.79
C GLY A 59 3.08 1.34 -7.29
N PHE A 60 1.98 1.14 -8.02
CA PHE A 60 1.96 1.37 -9.47
C PHE A 60 2.40 2.78 -9.88
N ALA A 61 2.09 3.81 -9.10
CA ALA A 61 2.54 5.17 -9.41
C ALA A 61 4.07 5.26 -9.41
N GLY A 62 4.73 4.73 -8.39
CA GLY A 62 6.20 4.70 -8.30
C GLY A 62 6.83 3.80 -9.36
N LEU A 63 6.28 2.60 -9.56
CA LEU A 63 6.74 1.65 -10.58
C LEU A 63 6.64 2.22 -12.00
N CYS A 64 5.50 2.82 -12.37
CA CYS A 64 5.34 3.45 -13.66
C CYS A 64 6.28 4.64 -13.85
N THR A 65 6.49 5.44 -12.80
CA THR A 65 7.45 6.55 -12.84
C THR A 65 8.86 6.03 -13.08
N GLY A 66 9.31 5.05 -12.29
CA GLY A 66 10.62 4.43 -12.44
C GLY A 66 10.82 3.81 -13.82
N ALA A 67 9.85 3.02 -14.29
CA ALA A 67 9.90 2.39 -15.61
C ALA A 67 10.02 3.42 -16.75
N ARG A 68 9.26 4.52 -16.69
CA ARG A 68 9.34 5.58 -17.72
C ARG A 68 10.64 6.39 -17.66
N LEU A 69 11.19 6.59 -16.47
CA LEU A 69 12.51 7.22 -16.31
C LEU A 69 13.62 6.33 -16.88
N LYS A 70 13.64 5.04 -16.55
CA LYS A 70 14.57 4.07 -17.13
C LYS A 70 14.46 4.03 -18.65
N ALA A 71 13.26 3.98 -19.21
CA ALA A 71 13.04 4.02 -20.64
C ALA A 71 13.51 5.33 -21.31
N ALA A 72 13.61 6.42 -20.54
CA ALA A 72 14.16 7.70 -20.98
C ALA A 72 15.69 7.82 -20.78
N GLY A 73 16.36 6.76 -20.30
CA GLY A 73 17.79 6.75 -20.05
C GLY A 73 18.22 7.40 -18.72
N ILE A 74 17.29 7.53 -17.76
CA ILE A 74 17.58 8.01 -16.40
C ILE A 74 17.65 6.80 -15.48
N ASP A 75 18.86 6.36 -15.17
CA ASP A 75 19.12 5.13 -14.42
C ASP A 75 19.32 5.36 -12.91
N ASP A 76 19.79 6.53 -12.52
CA ASP A 76 20.06 6.89 -11.13
C ASP A 76 18.74 7.27 -10.41
N ILE A 77 18.04 6.23 -9.94
CA ILE A 77 16.73 6.32 -9.30
C ILE A 77 16.77 5.57 -7.97
N THR A 78 16.29 6.20 -6.91
CA THR A 78 16.05 5.54 -5.62
C THR A 78 14.55 5.50 -5.33
N ILE A 79 13.99 4.31 -5.15
CA ILE A 79 12.59 4.13 -4.73
C ILE A 79 12.55 3.78 -3.25
N ILE A 80 11.82 4.53 -2.44
CA ILE A 80 11.68 4.34 -1.00
C ILE A 80 10.29 3.80 -0.72
N GLU A 81 10.20 2.56 -0.22
CA GLU A 81 8.95 1.84 0.02
C GLU A 81 8.86 1.36 1.49
N SER A 82 7.75 1.65 2.13
CA SER A 82 7.48 1.24 3.51
C SER A 82 7.21 -0.25 3.68
N GLY A 83 6.73 -0.90 2.63
CA GLY A 83 6.57 -2.36 2.59
C GLY A 83 7.87 -3.09 2.29
N GLY A 84 7.87 -4.38 2.54
CA GLY A 84 9.02 -5.24 2.26
C GLY A 84 9.22 -5.60 0.79
N ASP A 85 8.32 -5.18 -0.10
CA ASP A 85 8.40 -5.39 -1.55
C ASP A 85 7.56 -4.37 -2.30
N PHE A 86 7.70 -4.32 -3.61
CA PHE A 86 6.83 -3.55 -4.49
C PHE A 86 5.39 -4.06 -4.49
N GLY A 87 4.45 -3.16 -4.81
CA GLY A 87 3.04 -3.52 -4.98
C GLY A 87 2.05 -2.53 -4.35
N GLY A 88 2.49 -1.69 -3.41
CA GLY A 88 1.63 -0.71 -2.77
C GLY A 88 0.39 -1.34 -2.12
N VAL A 89 -0.82 -0.94 -2.52
CA VAL A 89 -2.07 -1.49 -1.97
C VAL A 89 -2.17 -3.00 -2.13
N TRP A 90 -1.58 -3.59 -3.17
CA TRP A 90 -1.61 -5.02 -3.46
C TRP A 90 -0.55 -5.81 -2.69
N TYR A 91 0.47 -5.13 -2.19
CA TYR A 91 1.37 -5.66 -1.18
C TYR A 91 0.68 -5.77 0.18
N TRP A 92 -0.03 -4.72 0.59
CA TRP A 92 -0.63 -4.62 1.92
C TRP A 92 -1.96 -5.37 2.06
N ASN A 93 -2.81 -5.39 1.02
CA ASN A 93 -4.15 -5.94 1.08
C ASN A 93 -4.18 -7.35 0.49
N ARG A 94 -3.89 -8.33 1.33
CA ARG A 94 -3.80 -9.75 0.96
C ARG A 94 -4.94 -10.60 1.52
N TYR A 95 -6.08 -10.00 1.84
CA TYR A 95 -7.24 -10.74 2.32
C TYR A 95 -7.81 -11.66 1.22
N PRO A 96 -8.50 -12.77 1.60
CA PRO A 96 -9.06 -13.71 0.65
C PRO A 96 -10.07 -13.06 -0.30
N GLY A 97 -9.95 -13.33 -1.59
CA GLY A 97 -10.84 -12.76 -2.60
C GLY A 97 -10.58 -11.29 -2.93
N ALA A 98 -9.46 -10.70 -2.44
CA ALA A 98 -9.06 -9.36 -2.86
C ALA A 98 -8.87 -9.32 -4.38
N MET A 99 -9.57 -8.41 -5.05
CA MET A 99 -9.51 -8.24 -6.51
C MET A 99 -9.86 -6.82 -6.91
N CYS A 100 -9.57 -6.46 -8.15
CA CYS A 100 -9.97 -5.18 -8.70
C CYS A 100 -11.28 -5.34 -9.50
N ASP A 101 -12.20 -4.40 -9.35
CA ASP A 101 -13.46 -4.30 -10.11
C ASP A 101 -13.30 -3.59 -11.47
N THR A 102 -12.10 -3.12 -11.78
CA THR A 102 -11.73 -2.59 -13.08
C THR A 102 -11.13 -3.71 -13.94
N ALA A 103 -11.52 -3.77 -15.21
CA ALA A 103 -10.99 -4.78 -16.13
C ALA A 103 -9.45 -4.74 -16.18
N ALA A 104 -8.81 -5.89 -16.02
CA ALA A 104 -7.36 -6.03 -15.88
C ALA A 104 -6.56 -5.38 -17.02
N MET A 105 -7.06 -5.49 -18.26
CA MET A 105 -6.45 -4.86 -19.44
C MET A 105 -6.42 -3.32 -19.38
N VAL A 106 -7.18 -2.71 -18.47
CA VAL A 106 -7.20 -1.25 -18.25
C VAL A 106 -6.48 -0.89 -16.96
N TYR A 107 -6.60 -1.74 -15.95
CA TYR A 107 -6.06 -1.46 -14.62
C TYR A 107 -4.56 -1.74 -14.52
N LEU A 108 -4.08 -2.85 -15.09
CA LEU A 108 -2.67 -3.23 -15.03
C LEU A 108 -1.84 -2.39 -16.01
N PRO A 109 -0.86 -1.63 -15.54
CA PRO A 109 -0.03 -0.81 -16.40
C PRO A 109 1.08 -1.63 -17.08
N LEU A 110 1.63 -1.12 -18.18
CA LEU A 110 2.83 -1.63 -18.83
C LEU A 110 2.71 -3.11 -19.28
N LEU A 111 1.52 -3.53 -19.71
CA LEU A 111 1.27 -4.90 -20.16
C LEU A 111 2.10 -5.26 -21.39
N GLU A 112 2.21 -4.34 -22.36
CA GLU A 112 2.99 -4.56 -23.57
C GLU A 112 4.49 -4.63 -23.27
N GLU A 113 5.00 -3.71 -22.46
CA GLU A 113 6.42 -3.65 -22.12
C GLU A 113 6.87 -4.83 -21.27
N THR A 114 5.99 -5.37 -20.44
CA THR A 114 6.26 -6.57 -19.64
C THR A 114 5.91 -7.87 -20.34
N ASN A 115 5.40 -7.80 -21.58
CA ASN A 115 4.88 -8.94 -22.35
C ASN A 115 3.95 -9.84 -21.52
N TYR A 116 3.01 -9.20 -20.81
CA TYR A 116 2.09 -9.88 -19.92
C TYR A 116 0.65 -9.75 -20.38
N PHE A 117 -0.10 -10.85 -20.32
CA PHE A 117 -1.53 -10.87 -20.57
C PHE A 117 -2.26 -11.39 -19.32
N PRO A 118 -3.22 -10.63 -18.76
CA PRO A 118 -3.96 -11.03 -17.56
C PRO A 118 -4.72 -12.34 -17.76
N SER A 119 -4.80 -13.15 -16.70
CA SER A 119 -5.45 -14.46 -16.74
C SER A 119 -6.96 -14.39 -16.99
N GLU A 120 -7.58 -13.30 -16.52
CA GLU A 120 -9.02 -13.08 -16.64
C GLU A 120 -9.37 -11.58 -16.65
N LYS A 121 -10.66 -11.29 -16.91
CA LYS A 121 -11.13 -9.90 -17.00
C LYS A 121 -10.96 -9.12 -15.69
N TYR A 122 -11.20 -9.76 -14.55
CA TYR A 122 -11.06 -9.20 -13.21
C TYR A 122 -10.15 -10.09 -12.40
N VAL A 123 -8.88 -9.76 -12.40
CA VAL A 123 -7.84 -10.59 -11.79
C VAL A 123 -7.78 -10.43 -10.27
N GLN A 124 -7.36 -11.48 -9.62
CA GLN A 124 -7.16 -11.53 -8.17
C GLN A 124 -6.00 -10.63 -7.71
N GLY A 125 -6.06 -10.16 -6.48
CA GLY A 125 -5.05 -9.27 -5.90
C GLY A 125 -3.63 -9.84 -5.90
N TYR A 126 -3.48 -11.17 -5.77
CA TYR A 126 -2.17 -11.80 -5.85
C TYR A 126 -1.55 -11.69 -7.26
N GLU A 127 -2.36 -11.79 -8.32
CA GLU A 127 -1.89 -11.63 -9.70
C GLU A 127 -1.48 -10.18 -9.98
N ILE A 128 -2.23 -9.22 -9.44
CA ILE A 128 -1.89 -7.79 -9.54
C ILE A 128 -0.57 -7.51 -8.83
N HIS A 129 -0.35 -8.11 -7.66
CA HIS A 129 0.91 -7.98 -6.93
C HIS A 129 2.08 -8.59 -7.69
N GLU A 130 1.92 -9.78 -8.26
CA GLU A 130 2.95 -10.41 -9.10
C GLU A 130 3.26 -9.58 -10.35
N HIS A 131 2.24 -8.90 -10.93
CA HIS A 131 2.47 -7.98 -12.03
C HIS A 131 3.28 -6.74 -11.61
N ALA A 132 3.04 -6.20 -10.42
CA ALA A 132 3.86 -5.11 -9.89
C ALA A 132 5.35 -5.52 -9.78
N LYS A 133 5.63 -6.71 -9.26
CA LYS A 133 6.99 -7.27 -9.20
C LYS A 133 7.58 -7.51 -10.60
N ARG A 134 6.76 -7.95 -11.55
CA ARG A 134 7.19 -8.11 -12.96
C ARG A 134 7.64 -6.79 -13.55
N ILE A 135 6.90 -5.70 -13.34
CA ILE A 135 7.31 -4.36 -13.77
C ILE A 135 8.67 -4.00 -13.14
N ALA A 136 8.81 -4.17 -11.83
CA ALA A 136 10.04 -3.85 -11.13
C ALA A 136 11.24 -4.63 -11.68
N THR A 137 11.06 -5.91 -11.98
CA THR A 137 12.10 -6.77 -12.56
C THR A 137 12.42 -6.38 -14.01
N THR A 138 11.39 -6.12 -14.83
CA THR A 138 11.58 -5.78 -16.25
C THR A 138 12.36 -4.50 -16.46
N PHE A 139 12.23 -3.54 -15.52
CA PHE A 139 12.89 -2.24 -15.59
C PHE A 139 14.02 -2.06 -14.57
N ASP A 140 14.54 -3.14 -13.98
CA ASP A 140 15.65 -3.14 -13.01
C ASP A 140 15.47 -2.16 -11.84
N LEU A 141 14.21 -2.05 -11.31
CA LEU A 141 13.91 -1.10 -10.25
C LEU A 141 14.28 -1.60 -8.85
N TYR A 142 14.56 -2.89 -8.69
CA TYR A 142 15.00 -3.46 -7.42
C TYR A 142 16.37 -2.95 -7.00
N GLU A 143 17.27 -2.66 -7.94
CA GLU A 143 18.63 -2.22 -7.66
C GLU A 143 18.69 -0.91 -6.86
N GLY A 144 17.78 0.03 -7.13
CA GLY A 144 17.69 1.32 -6.45
C GLY A 144 16.66 1.37 -5.32
N ALA A 145 16.06 0.23 -4.92
CA ALA A 145 14.96 0.22 -3.96
C ALA A 145 15.44 0.14 -2.50
N LEU A 146 14.77 0.92 -1.64
CA LEU A 146 14.88 0.84 -0.18
C LEU A 146 13.54 0.37 0.39
N PHE A 147 13.44 -0.92 0.67
CA PHE A 147 12.26 -1.53 1.28
C PHE A 147 12.25 -1.43 2.80
N SER A 148 11.08 -1.67 3.40
CA SER A 148 10.84 -1.55 4.84
C SER A 148 11.37 -0.22 5.39
N THR A 149 11.18 0.85 4.61
CA THR A 149 11.78 2.16 4.86
C THR A 149 10.73 3.25 4.65
N SER A 150 10.45 4.02 5.70
CA SER A 150 9.47 5.11 5.65
C SER A 150 10.17 6.48 5.66
N VAL A 151 9.77 7.35 4.74
CA VAL A 151 10.24 8.74 4.74
C VAL A 151 9.63 9.48 5.91
N THR A 152 10.48 10.11 6.73
CA THR A 152 10.08 10.91 7.90
C THR A 152 10.14 12.40 7.63
N GLU A 153 11.01 12.83 6.72
CA GLU A 153 11.17 14.23 6.30
C GLU A 153 11.56 14.30 4.82
N ALA A 154 10.98 15.23 4.09
CA ALA A 154 11.43 15.63 2.77
C ALA A 154 11.43 17.15 2.69
N ARG A 155 12.61 17.76 2.60
CA ARG A 155 12.80 19.20 2.64
C ARG A 155 13.68 19.66 1.47
N TRP A 156 13.23 20.71 0.78
CA TRP A 156 14.05 21.37 -0.22
C TRP A 156 15.14 22.23 0.44
N ASP A 157 16.38 22.07 -0.02
CA ASP A 157 17.50 22.88 0.41
C ASP A 157 17.92 23.85 -0.70
N GLU A 158 17.72 25.14 -0.44
CA GLU A 158 18.02 26.19 -1.41
C GLU A 158 19.52 26.35 -1.71
N ASN A 159 20.39 25.99 -0.78
CA ASN A 159 21.83 26.13 -0.97
C ASN A 159 22.38 25.06 -1.90
N SER A 160 22.04 23.81 -1.65
CA SER A 160 22.48 22.67 -2.47
C SER A 160 21.61 22.43 -3.71
N LYS A 161 20.42 23.07 -3.78
CA LYS A 161 19.41 22.81 -4.82
C LYS A 161 19.04 21.31 -4.89
N ARG A 162 18.81 20.73 -3.71
CA ARG A 162 18.48 19.31 -3.55
C ARG A 162 17.32 19.12 -2.56
N TRP A 163 16.58 18.06 -2.78
CA TRP A 163 15.73 17.50 -1.76
C TRP A 163 16.56 16.73 -0.74
N ILE A 164 16.43 17.07 0.53
CA ILE A 164 17.00 16.30 1.65
C ILE A 164 15.89 15.40 2.17
N ILE A 165 16.13 14.09 2.10
CA ILE A 165 15.13 13.07 2.42
C ILE A 165 15.67 12.23 3.57
N LYS A 166 14.95 12.21 4.71
CA LYS A 166 15.29 11.39 5.87
C LYS A 166 14.30 10.25 6.03
N THR A 167 14.77 9.13 6.53
CA THR A 167 13.95 7.94 6.75
C THR A 167 13.99 7.49 8.21
N ASP A 168 13.05 6.61 8.57
CA ASP A 168 12.99 5.96 9.88
C ASP A 168 14.15 4.98 10.13
N ARG A 169 14.94 4.68 9.09
CA ARG A 169 16.14 3.82 9.17
C ARG A 169 17.46 4.61 9.21
N GLY A 170 17.37 5.94 9.44
CA GLY A 170 18.54 6.80 9.59
C GLY A 170 19.18 7.26 8.28
N ASP A 171 18.57 6.97 7.14
CA ASP A 171 19.06 7.48 5.86
C ASP A 171 18.89 9.00 5.78
N GLU A 172 19.84 9.66 5.12
CA GLU A 172 19.77 11.05 4.68
C GLU A 172 20.21 11.16 3.23
N LEU A 173 19.26 11.03 2.31
CA LEU A 173 19.49 11.06 0.87
C LEU A 173 19.36 12.47 0.34
N LYS A 174 20.11 12.79 -0.72
CA LYS A 174 19.94 14.00 -1.49
C LYS A 174 19.43 13.65 -2.89
N ALA A 175 18.36 14.30 -3.34
CA ALA A 175 17.81 14.07 -4.65
C ALA A 175 17.65 15.36 -5.44
N GLN A 176 17.92 15.31 -6.75
CA GLN A 176 17.65 16.44 -7.62
C GLN A 176 16.15 16.61 -7.86
N PHE A 177 15.46 15.52 -8.06
CA PHE A 177 14.02 15.47 -8.24
C PHE A 177 13.38 14.55 -7.21
N LEU A 178 12.16 14.91 -6.77
CA LEU A 178 11.36 14.11 -5.87
C LEU A 178 9.97 13.89 -6.47
N THR A 179 9.54 12.63 -6.54
CA THR A 179 8.17 12.27 -6.89
C THR A 179 7.49 11.52 -5.74
N MET A 180 6.19 11.72 -5.61
CA MET A 180 5.40 11.08 -4.55
C MET A 180 4.35 10.16 -5.17
N GLY A 181 4.46 8.88 -4.87
CA GLY A 181 3.52 7.83 -5.26
C GLY A 181 2.94 7.07 -4.06
N THR A 182 2.69 7.78 -2.94
CA THR A 182 2.38 7.18 -1.64
C THR A 182 1.02 6.48 -1.55
N GLY A 183 0.10 6.75 -2.48
CA GLY A 183 -1.25 6.18 -2.47
C GLY A 183 -2.07 6.54 -1.21
N PRO A 184 -3.38 6.24 -1.21
CA PRO A 184 -4.26 6.59 -0.09
C PRO A 184 -4.52 5.44 0.90
N ILE A 185 -4.19 4.17 0.58
CA ILE A 185 -4.67 2.98 1.29
C ILE A 185 -3.48 2.10 1.74
N SER A 186 -2.58 2.65 2.55
CA SER A 186 -1.39 1.93 3.04
C SER A 186 -1.45 1.63 4.55
N LYS A 187 -2.16 2.46 5.33
CA LYS A 187 -2.23 2.30 6.79
C LYS A 187 -3.62 1.88 7.23
N PRO A 188 -3.75 0.78 8.01
CA PRO A 188 -5.01 0.39 8.60
C PRO A 188 -5.50 1.45 9.58
N LYS A 189 -6.81 1.65 9.64
CA LYS A 189 -7.47 2.49 10.65
C LYS A 189 -8.55 1.69 11.36
N LEU A 190 -8.71 1.90 12.63
CA LEU A 190 -9.74 1.25 13.42
C LEU A 190 -10.99 2.12 13.51
N PRO A 191 -12.18 1.53 13.59
CA PRO A 191 -13.39 2.29 13.86
C PRO A 191 -13.38 2.86 15.28
N GLY A 192 -13.87 4.10 15.44
CA GLY A 192 -14.00 4.76 16.73
C GLY A 192 -15.17 4.23 17.58
N ILE A 193 -15.27 2.90 17.72
CA ILE A 193 -16.35 2.25 18.48
C ILE A 193 -15.99 2.16 19.95
N ASN A 194 -16.91 2.59 20.82
CA ASN A 194 -16.73 2.48 22.26
C ASN A 194 -16.61 1.00 22.69
N GLY A 195 -15.62 0.69 23.51
CA GLY A 195 -15.39 -0.64 24.03
C GLY A 195 -14.58 -1.58 23.13
N ILE A 196 -14.05 -1.11 21.99
CA ILE A 196 -13.22 -1.93 21.09
C ILE A 196 -12.02 -2.54 21.83
N GLU A 197 -11.42 -1.83 22.78
CA GLU A 197 -10.31 -2.31 23.59
C GLU A 197 -10.74 -3.45 24.54
N GLY A 198 -12.01 -3.49 24.91
CA GLY A 198 -12.59 -4.49 25.82
C GLY A 198 -13.08 -5.76 25.12
N PHE A 199 -13.04 -5.81 23.79
CA PHE A 199 -13.49 -7.00 23.06
C PHE A 199 -12.61 -8.21 23.38
N LYS A 200 -13.26 -9.32 23.75
CA LYS A 200 -12.58 -10.55 24.20
C LYS A 200 -12.38 -11.59 23.11
N GLY A 201 -13.06 -11.42 21.97
CA GLY A 201 -12.87 -12.30 20.81
C GLY A 201 -11.59 -12.01 20.07
N HIS A 202 -11.23 -12.88 19.14
CA HIS A 202 -10.14 -12.62 18.21
C HIS A 202 -10.51 -11.50 17.25
N MET A 203 -9.58 -10.61 16.96
CA MET A 203 -9.81 -9.45 16.09
C MET A 203 -8.57 -9.15 15.25
N PHE A 204 -8.77 -8.95 13.98
CA PHE A 204 -7.73 -8.51 13.04
C PHE A 204 -8.32 -7.54 12.03
N HIS A 205 -7.47 -6.78 11.37
CA HIS A 205 -7.84 -5.87 10.29
C HIS A 205 -7.74 -6.59 8.95
N THR A 206 -8.65 -6.32 8.01
CA THR A 206 -8.62 -6.97 6.68
C THR A 206 -7.29 -6.79 5.94
N ALA A 207 -6.66 -5.60 6.04
CA ALA A 207 -5.32 -5.37 5.48
C ALA A 207 -4.17 -6.07 6.24
N ARG A 208 -4.48 -6.79 7.31
CA ARG A 208 -3.59 -7.64 8.11
C ARG A 208 -4.34 -8.93 8.42
N TRP A 209 -4.74 -9.64 7.35
CA TRP A 209 -5.54 -10.85 7.47
C TRP A 209 -4.76 -11.93 8.20
N ASP A 210 -5.38 -12.50 9.22
CA ASP A 210 -4.77 -13.51 10.07
C ASP A 210 -5.08 -14.91 9.52
N TYR A 211 -4.22 -15.41 8.65
CA TYR A 211 -4.34 -16.73 8.05
C TYR A 211 -4.06 -17.86 9.05
N ASP A 212 -3.24 -17.62 10.07
CA ASP A 212 -2.98 -18.62 11.13
C ASP A 212 -4.26 -18.90 11.91
N TYR A 213 -5.10 -17.89 12.08
CA TYR A 213 -6.39 -18.04 12.77
C TYR A 213 -7.52 -18.52 11.84
N THR A 214 -7.57 -18.02 10.61
CA THR A 214 -8.69 -18.31 9.69
C THR A 214 -8.47 -19.56 8.87
N GLY A 215 -7.24 -20.00 8.69
CA GLY A 215 -6.84 -20.93 7.64
C GLY A 215 -6.96 -20.30 6.25
N GLY A 216 -6.70 -21.11 5.24
CA GLY A 216 -6.72 -20.67 3.84
C GLY A 216 -5.50 -19.86 3.45
N ASP A 217 -5.60 -19.15 2.32
CA ASP A 217 -4.57 -18.28 1.80
C ASP A 217 -5.15 -17.12 0.97
N ARG A 218 -4.29 -16.29 0.41
CA ARG A 218 -4.67 -15.11 -0.41
C ARG A 218 -5.38 -15.48 -1.72
N THR A 219 -5.41 -16.75 -2.11
CA THR A 219 -6.17 -17.21 -3.29
C THR A 219 -7.65 -17.45 -2.98
N GLY A 220 -8.05 -17.36 -1.71
CA GLY A 220 -9.42 -17.59 -1.27
C GLY A 220 -9.76 -19.05 -1.04
N GLN A 221 -8.78 -19.94 -0.93
CA GLN A 221 -9.02 -21.33 -0.57
C GLN A 221 -9.56 -21.45 0.85
N LEU A 222 -10.16 -22.58 1.17
CA LEU A 222 -10.98 -22.86 2.35
C LEU A 222 -10.46 -22.27 3.67
N MET A 223 -11.21 -21.31 4.21
CA MET A 223 -10.99 -20.73 5.54
C MET A 223 -11.73 -21.56 6.60
N GLU A 224 -11.29 -22.79 6.83
CA GLU A 224 -11.98 -23.73 7.72
C GLU A 224 -12.00 -23.28 9.18
N GLY A 225 -11.01 -22.46 9.59
CA GLY A 225 -10.91 -21.92 10.95
C GLY A 225 -12.05 -20.98 11.37
N LEU A 226 -12.95 -20.61 10.47
CA LEU A 226 -14.12 -19.76 10.77
C LEU A 226 -15.45 -20.50 10.84
N SER A 227 -15.48 -21.78 10.47
CA SER A 227 -16.72 -22.56 10.29
C SER A 227 -17.55 -22.72 11.57
N ASP A 228 -16.92 -22.75 12.74
CA ASP A 228 -17.54 -22.88 14.05
C ASP A 228 -17.72 -21.54 14.80
N LYS A 229 -17.41 -20.41 14.14
CA LYS A 229 -17.34 -19.10 14.78
C LYS A 229 -18.48 -18.16 14.35
N ARG A 230 -18.82 -17.25 15.25
CA ARG A 230 -19.67 -16.10 14.93
C ARG A 230 -18.77 -14.94 14.55
N VAL A 231 -18.77 -14.59 13.28
CA VAL A 231 -17.90 -13.56 12.71
C VAL A 231 -18.67 -12.25 12.55
N GLY A 232 -18.15 -11.17 13.10
CA GLY A 232 -18.64 -9.82 12.87
C GLY A 232 -17.69 -9.09 11.92
N ILE A 233 -18.21 -8.44 10.89
CA ILE A 233 -17.44 -7.63 9.94
C ILE A 233 -17.90 -6.19 10.06
N ILE A 234 -16.94 -5.26 10.15
CA ILE A 234 -17.19 -3.82 10.17
C ILE A 234 -16.74 -3.25 8.84
N GLY A 235 -17.69 -2.72 8.08
CA GLY A 235 -17.47 -2.23 6.73
C GLY A 235 -17.88 -3.24 5.66
N THR A 236 -18.23 -2.73 4.49
CA THR A 236 -18.71 -3.49 3.32
C THR A 236 -18.01 -3.04 2.03
N GLY A 237 -17.01 -2.21 2.12
CA GLY A 237 -16.18 -1.77 1.01
C GLY A 237 -15.11 -2.80 0.64
N ALA A 238 -14.56 -2.67 -0.56
CA ALA A 238 -13.43 -3.45 -1.03
C ALA A 238 -12.12 -2.84 -0.53
#